data_c348473042923e1727fdb3eaed655383
#
_entry.id   c348473042923e1727fdb3eaed655383
#
_cell.length_a   1.000
_cell.length_b   1.000
_cell.length_c   1.000
_cell.angle_alpha   90.00
_cell.angle_beta   90.00
_cell.angle_gamma   90.00
#
_symmetry.space_group_name_H-M   'P 1'
#
loop_
_entity.id
_entity.type
_entity.pdbx_description
1 polymer ?
#
loop_
_entity_poly.entity_id
_entity_poly.type
_entity_poly.pdbx_seq_one_letter_code
_entity_poly.pdbx_strand_id
1 'polypeptide(L)'
;MKKIAFVLMFACIVFSSCNNDSIKYKGPDVINIVLQEKYNIDADSKEPIVYSSDNNLIVDIIDDRTILGKNIGEANVTLSNTSDEITIPVIVSLFEEPCVNFGVSTSYIKDIYGGPNYQFGDSIYIYGGGVSLEDWYSFAVWKMDFFFINNQYVEADLYIRKDLEIRVDEYLNSKFFYRNKVKDEDKNVTYDIYLNKENPEDATVLVGKIKDAGHYKDICLFYIPYEHKRNSNYNDIFSRDRRRK
;
A
#
# COMPACT_ATOMS: atom_id res chain seq x y z
N MET A 1 53.79 69.93 20.85
CA MET A 1 52.45 69.53 21.38
C MET A 1 51.78 68.70 20.34
N LYS A 2 51.76 67.37 20.56
CA LYS A 2 51.14 66.36 19.64
C LYS A 2 49.73 66.08 20.10
N LYS A 3 48.73 66.37 19.25
CA LYS A 3 47.33 66.00 19.49
C LYS A 3 47.13 64.57 19.07
N ILE A 4 46.78 63.68 20.04
CA ILE A 4 46.40 62.29 19.81
C ILE A 4 44.91 62.29 19.54
N ALA A 5 44.52 61.95 18.32
CA ALA A 5 43.14 61.74 17.96
C ALA A 5 42.74 60.27 18.32
N PHE A 6 41.82 60.13 19.26
CA PHE A 6 41.25 58.85 19.66
C PHE A 6 40.11 58.49 18.68
N VAL A 7 40.38 57.57 17.77
CA VAL A 7 39.32 57.00 16.90
C VAL A 7 38.61 55.89 17.67
N LEU A 8 37.39 56.16 18.12
CA LEU A 8 36.50 55.16 18.67
C LEU A 8 35.94 54.34 17.49
N MET A 9 36.46 53.12 17.32
CA MET A 9 35.93 52.12 16.38
C MET A 9 34.76 51.46 17.04
N PHE A 10 33.53 51.89 16.68
CA PHE A 10 32.31 51.23 17.10
C PHE A 10 32.17 49.90 16.29
N ALA A 11 32.59 48.82 16.89
CA ALA A 11 32.33 47.50 16.36
C ALA A 11 30.83 47.19 16.53
N CYS A 12 30.04 47.38 15.46
CA CYS A 12 28.71 46.84 15.40
C CYS A 12 28.79 45.28 15.35
N ILE A 13 28.68 44.68 16.51
CA ILE A 13 28.43 43.24 16.60
C ILE A 13 26.99 43.03 16.12
N VAL A 14 26.85 42.72 14.85
CA VAL A 14 25.59 42.19 14.33
C VAL A 14 25.46 40.79 14.90
N PHE A 15 24.71 40.67 15.99
CA PHE A 15 24.19 39.37 16.41
C PHE A 15 23.21 38.93 15.32
N SER A 16 23.70 38.21 14.34
CA SER A 16 22.83 37.36 13.53
C SER A 16 22.22 36.33 14.49
N SER A 17 21.05 36.65 15.02
CA SER A 17 20.18 35.64 15.62
C SER A 17 19.88 34.69 14.49
N CYS A 18 20.62 33.61 14.38
CA CYS A 18 20.19 32.44 13.63
C CYS A 18 18.93 31.91 14.33
N ASN A 19 17.79 32.48 13.97
CA ASN A 19 16.52 31.80 14.21
C ASN A 19 16.53 30.57 13.33
N ASN A 20 17.11 29.48 13.81
CA ASN A 20 16.96 28.17 13.20
C ASN A 20 15.50 27.74 13.39
N ASP A 21 14.65 28.18 12.50
CA ASP A 21 13.27 27.71 12.43
C ASP A 21 13.25 26.40 11.62
N SER A 22 13.71 25.34 12.28
CA SER A 22 13.73 24.00 11.69
C SER A 22 12.31 23.45 11.54
N ILE A 23 12.07 22.79 10.43
CA ILE A 23 10.85 22.02 10.18
C ILE A 23 10.88 20.79 11.07
N LYS A 24 9.81 20.56 11.84
CA LYS A 24 9.63 19.38 12.70
C LYS A 24 8.67 18.43 12.02
N TYR A 25 9.21 17.48 11.27
CA TYR A 25 8.45 16.40 10.69
C TYR A 25 8.26 15.27 11.70
N LYS A 26 7.01 14.76 11.82
CA LYS A 26 6.62 13.72 12.80
C LYS A 26 6.15 12.43 12.14
N GLY A 27 6.26 12.33 10.82
CA GLY A 27 5.86 11.15 10.06
C GLY A 27 6.96 10.10 9.94
N PRO A 28 6.71 9.04 9.17
CA PRO A 28 7.68 7.98 8.87
C PRO A 28 8.78 8.47 7.91
N ASP A 29 9.95 7.83 7.93
CA ASP A 29 11.08 8.14 7.03
C ASP A 29 10.71 7.95 5.54
N VAL A 30 9.76 7.06 5.25
CA VAL A 30 9.17 6.80 3.92
C VAL A 30 7.66 6.76 4.07
N ILE A 31 6.95 7.56 3.30
CA ILE A 31 5.49 7.51 3.24
C ILE A 31 5.06 6.45 2.22
N ASN A 32 4.33 5.44 2.67
CA ASN A 32 3.72 4.44 1.80
C ASN A 32 2.22 4.71 1.72
N ILE A 33 1.70 4.93 0.51
CA ILE A 33 0.28 5.12 0.24
C ILE A 33 -0.16 4.25 -0.92
N VAL A 34 -1.45 4.02 -1.03
CA VAL A 34 -2.02 3.31 -2.18
C VAL A 34 -2.58 4.30 -3.20
N LEU A 35 -2.83 3.81 -4.41
CA LEU A 35 -3.42 4.58 -5.49
C LEU A 35 -4.74 5.24 -5.05
N GLN A 36 -4.87 6.55 -5.28
CA GLN A 36 -5.98 7.41 -4.88
C GLN A 36 -6.10 7.68 -3.36
N GLU A 37 -5.17 7.17 -2.55
CA GLU A 37 -5.13 7.51 -1.13
C GLU A 37 -4.62 8.93 -0.91
N LYS A 38 -5.20 9.59 0.09
CA LYS A 38 -4.77 10.88 0.61
C LYS A 38 -4.00 10.67 1.90
N TYR A 39 -2.87 11.34 2.02
CA TYR A 39 -2.06 11.32 3.24
C TYR A 39 -1.80 12.76 3.71
N ASN A 40 -2.07 13.03 4.99
CA ASN A 40 -1.82 14.33 5.59
C ASN A 40 -0.45 14.32 6.26
N ILE A 41 0.45 15.18 5.82
CA ILE A 41 1.81 15.30 6.33
C ILE A 41 1.80 16.07 7.66
N ASP A 42 2.24 15.42 8.74
CA ASP A 42 2.38 16.05 10.06
C ASP A 42 3.74 16.73 10.18
N ALA A 43 3.75 18.02 9.95
CA ALA A 43 4.95 18.85 10.09
C ALA A 43 4.59 20.22 10.69
N ASP A 44 5.47 20.73 11.56
CA ASP A 44 5.36 22.03 12.22
C ASP A 44 6.59 22.89 11.96
N SER A 45 6.38 24.19 11.80
CA SER A 45 7.40 25.22 11.72
C SER A 45 6.80 26.55 12.19
N LYS A 46 7.62 27.51 12.64
CA LYS A 46 7.17 28.87 12.93
C LYS A 46 6.90 29.66 11.66
N GLU A 47 7.64 29.37 10.59
CA GLU A 47 7.46 29.94 9.27
C GLU A 47 6.56 29.04 8.42
N PRO A 48 5.82 29.60 7.44
CA PRO A 48 5.03 28.81 6.51
C PRO A 48 5.88 27.76 5.79
N ILE A 49 5.39 26.52 5.75
CA ILE A 49 6.01 25.42 5.01
C ILE A 49 5.43 25.40 3.59
N VAL A 50 6.32 25.33 2.60
CA VAL A 50 5.95 25.09 1.20
C VAL A 50 6.18 23.62 0.90
N TYR A 51 5.18 22.97 0.32
CA TYR A 51 5.21 21.57 -0.08
C TYR A 51 5.35 21.47 -1.59
N SER A 52 6.24 20.61 -2.05
CA SER A 52 6.42 20.33 -3.48
C SER A 52 6.69 18.86 -3.73
N SER A 53 6.32 18.36 -4.91
CA SER A 53 6.62 17.00 -5.38
C SER A 53 7.57 17.11 -6.58
N ASP A 54 8.60 16.27 -6.63
CA ASP A 54 9.50 16.15 -7.78
C ASP A 54 8.83 15.44 -8.96
N ASN A 55 7.73 14.72 -8.71
CA ASN A 55 6.93 14.06 -9.74
C ASN A 55 5.42 14.12 -9.44
N ASN A 56 4.77 15.20 -9.86
CA ASN A 56 3.34 15.42 -9.66
C ASN A 56 2.42 14.48 -10.48
N LEU A 57 2.99 13.66 -11.35
CA LEU A 57 2.24 12.59 -12.01
C LEU A 57 2.06 11.37 -11.09
N ILE A 58 2.98 11.16 -10.14
CA ILE A 58 2.92 10.07 -9.17
C ILE A 58 2.28 10.55 -7.87
N VAL A 59 2.80 11.64 -7.29
CA VAL A 59 2.30 12.24 -6.05
C VAL A 59 1.98 13.69 -6.28
N ASP A 60 0.73 14.07 -6.07
CA ASP A 60 0.25 15.45 -6.19
C ASP A 60 0.06 16.09 -4.81
N ILE A 61 0.33 17.37 -4.70
CA ILE A 61 0.01 18.18 -3.53
C ILE A 61 -1.36 18.80 -3.78
N ILE A 62 -2.38 18.35 -3.05
CA ILE A 62 -3.78 18.76 -3.31
C ILE A 62 -4.24 19.91 -2.40
N ASP A 63 -3.55 20.14 -1.30
CA ASP A 63 -3.72 21.29 -0.41
C ASP A 63 -2.44 21.51 0.41
N ASP A 64 -2.46 22.44 1.38
CA ASP A 64 -1.27 22.89 2.13
C ASP A 64 -0.48 21.78 2.85
N ARG A 65 -1.05 20.59 3.04
CA ARG A 65 -0.42 19.47 3.79
C ARG A 65 -0.74 18.10 3.24
N THR A 66 -1.66 18.00 2.30
CA THR A 66 -2.18 16.72 1.86
C THR A 66 -1.61 16.33 0.51
N ILE A 67 -1.05 15.13 0.45
CA ILE A 67 -0.61 14.50 -0.79
C ILE A 67 -1.65 13.46 -1.25
N LEU A 68 -1.69 13.24 -2.57
CA LEU A 68 -2.53 12.26 -3.23
C LEU A 68 -1.68 11.34 -4.10
N GLY A 69 -1.80 10.03 -3.92
CA GLY A 69 -1.21 9.03 -4.82
C GLY A 69 -1.96 8.96 -6.14
N LYS A 70 -1.43 9.56 -7.22
CA LYS A 70 -2.08 9.61 -8.56
C LYS A 70 -1.75 8.44 -9.45
N ASN A 71 -0.51 7.98 -9.40
CA ASN A 71 -0.04 6.82 -10.16
C ASN A 71 0.93 6.01 -9.34
N ILE A 72 1.05 4.73 -9.66
CA ILE A 72 2.01 3.81 -9.04
C ILE A 72 3.42 4.27 -9.38
N GLY A 73 4.30 4.25 -8.38
CA GLY A 73 5.70 4.63 -8.52
C GLY A 73 6.25 5.31 -7.28
N GLU A 74 7.39 5.95 -7.45
CA GLU A 74 8.10 6.66 -6.38
C GLU A 74 8.24 8.14 -6.75
N ALA A 75 8.10 9.00 -5.76
CA ALA A 75 8.34 10.43 -5.84
C ALA A 75 8.91 10.94 -4.52
N ASN A 76 9.56 12.10 -4.54
CA ASN A 76 9.98 12.78 -3.32
C ASN A 76 9.08 13.99 -3.07
N VAL A 77 8.64 14.14 -1.84
CA VAL A 77 7.96 15.34 -1.36
C VAL A 77 8.93 16.17 -0.54
N THR A 78 9.14 17.39 -0.95
CA THR A 78 10.01 18.35 -0.25
C THR A 78 9.17 19.35 0.52
N LEU A 79 9.49 19.49 1.81
CA LEU A 79 8.99 20.49 2.73
C LEU A 79 10.08 21.53 2.88
N SER A 80 9.80 22.80 2.59
CA SER A 80 10.80 23.87 2.70
C SER A 80 10.22 25.12 3.34
N ASN A 81 11.05 25.84 4.09
CA ASN A 81 10.81 27.21 4.54
C ASN A 81 12.05 28.06 4.24
N THR A 82 12.14 29.26 4.76
CA THR A 82 13.30 30.15 4.50
C THR A 82 14.61 29.67 5.13
N SER A 83 14.56 28.73 6.07
CA SER A 83 15.68 28.33 6.92
C SER A 83 16.03 26.83 6.85
N ASP A 84 15.12 25.99 6.37
CA ASP A 84 15.24 24.53 6.42
C ASP A 84 14.53 23.83 5.25
N GLU A 85 15.01 22.62 4.92
CA GLU A 85 14.42 21.78 3.88
C GLU A 85 14.50 20.30 4.28
N ILE A 86 13.39 19.60 4.13
CA ILE A 86 13.28 18.14 4.36
C ILE A 86 12.70 17.47 3.12
N THR A 87 13.34 16.42 2.65
CA THR A 87 12.84 15.58 1.55
C THR A 87 12.40 14.22 2.07
N ILE A 88 11.19 13.82 1.72
CA ILE A 88 10.54 12.61 2.19
C ILE A 88 10.22 11.74 0.98
N PRO A 89 10.77 10.52 0.86
CA PRO A 89 10.38 9.56 -0.16
C PRO A 89 8.91 9.13 0.02
N VAL A 90 8.17 9.07 -1.07
CA VAL A 90 6.79 8.59 -1.11
C VAL A 90 6.68 7.47 -2.13
N ILE A 91 6.17 6.32 -1.70
CA ILE A 91 5.92 5.16 -2.54
C ILE A 91 4.41 5.00 -2.70
N VAL A 92 3.94 5.03 -3.95
CA VAL A 92 2.54 4.78 -4.29
C VAL A 92 2.41 3.37 -4.85
N SER A 93 1.73 2.50 -4.12
CA SER A 93 1.43 1.13 -4.53
C SER A 93 0.03 1.02 -5.14
N LEU A 94 -0.23 -0.05 -5.91
CA LEU A 94 -1.57 -0.29 -6.45
C LEU A 94 -2.58 -0.53 -5.34
N PHE A 95 -2.18 -1.31 -4.33
CA PHE A 95 -2.94 -1.64 -3.13
C PHE A 95 -1.99 -2.11 -2.03
N GLU A 96 -2.49 -2.17 -0.81
CA GLU A 96 -1.80 -2.84 0.30
C GLU A 96 -1.92 -4.36 0.12
N GLU A 97 -0.77 -5.05 0.09
CA GLU A 97 -0.77 -6.51 0.00
C GLU A 97 -1.34 -7.15 1.25
N PRO A 98 -2.10 -8.24 1.11
CA PRO A 98 -2.56 -8.96 2.29
C PRO A 98 -1.38 -9.59 3.03
N CYS A 99 -1.55 -9.76 4.34
CA CYS A 99 -0.63 -10.56 5.14
C CYS A 99 -0.47 -11.95 4.50
N VAL A 100 0.76 -12.37 4.23
CA VAL A 100 1.08 -13.70 3.69
C VAL A 100 1.65 -14.64 4.77
N ASN A 101 1.53 -14.27 6.04
CA ASN A 101 1.93 -15.10 7.17
C ASN A 101 0.80 -16.10 7.48
N PHE A 102 0.66 -17.11 6.64
CA PHE A 102 -0.38 -18.14 6.77
C PHE A 102 -0.18 -18.98 8.04
N GLY A 103 -1.28 -19.51 8.59
CA GLY A 103 -1.30 -20.28 9.82
C GLY A 103 -1.39 -19.44 11.11
N VAL A 104 -1.29 -18.10 11.02
CA VAL A 104 -1.52 -17.22 12.17
C VAL A 104 -3.00 -17.22 12.58
N SER A 105 -3.27 -16.77 13.82
CA SER A 105 -4.62 -16.74 14.38
C SER A 105 -5.46 -15.59 13.84
N THR A 106 -6.77 -15.67 14.06
CA THR A 106 -7.71 -14.56 13.80
C THR A 106 -7.35 -13.29 14.56
N SER A 107 -6.82 -13.39 15.80
CA SER A 107 -6.40 -12.23 16.57
C SER A 107 -5.23 -11.51 15.91
N TYR A 108 -4.27 -12.24 15.36
CA TYR A 108 -3.13 -11.63 14.64
C TYR A 108 -3.59 -10.78 13.44
N ILE A 109 -4.56 -11.27 12.67
CA ILE A 109 -5.13 -10.51 11.53
C ILE A 109 -5.88 -9.27 12.03
N LYS A 110 -6.63 -9.38 13.16
CA LYS A 110 -7.29 -8.22 13.78
C LYS A 110 -6.29 -7.19 14.33
N ASP A 111 -5.14 -7.61 14.80
CA ASP A 111 -4.09 -6.70 15.28
C ASP A 111 -3.49 -5.88 14.14
N ILE A 112 -3.42 -6.44 12.91
CA ILE A 112 -2.91 -5.74 11.72
C ILE A 112 -3.97 -4.83 11.11
N TYR A 113 -5.19 -5.36 10.85
CA TYR A 113 -6.21 -4.68 10.04
C TYR A 113 -7.32 -4.05 10.88
N GLY A 114 -7.29 -4.20 12.20
CA GLY A 114 -8.38 -3.82 13.07
C GLY A 114 -9.54 -4.80 13.06
N GLY A 115 -10.70 -4.38 13.58
CA GLY A 115 -11.92 -5.20 13.52
C GLY A 115 -12.48 -5.29 12.10
N PRO A 116 -12.95 -6.48 11.64
CA PRO A 116 -13.54 -6.60 10.31
C PRO A 116 -14.87 -5.85 10.23
N ASN A 117 -15.23 -5.35 9.04
CA ASN A 117 -16.53 -4.73 8.78
C ASN A 117 -17.67 -5.75 8.91
N TYR A 118 -17.43 -6.98 8.43
CA TYR A 118 -18.36 -8.11 8.55
C TYR A 118 -17.59 -9.37 8.94
N GLN A 119 -18.25 -10.25 9.70
CA GLN A 119 -17.69 -11.51 10.17
C GLN A 119 -18.72 -12.63 10.05
N PHE A 120 -18.32 -13.76 9.46
CA PHE A 120 -19.13 -14.97 9.39
C PHE A 120 -18.50 -16.06 10.29
N GLY A 121 -18.98 -16.12 11.54
CA GLY A 121 -18.35 -16.95 12.57
C GLY A 121 -16.87 -16.59 12.73
N ASP A 122 -16.03 -17.61 13.01
CA ASP A 122 -14.57 -17.45 13.07
C ASP A 122 -13.88 -17.89 11.77
N SER A 123 -14.66 -18.04 10.69
CA SER A 123 -14.15 -18.61 9.43
C SER A 123 -13.87 -17.57 8.36
N ILE A 124 -14.57 -16.45 8.35
CA ILE A 124 -14.40 -15.41 7.33
C ILE A 124 -14.47 -14.02 7.98
N TYR A 125 -13.45 -13.21 7.72
CA TYR A 125 -13.40 -11.80 8.08
C TYR A 125 -13.36 -10.96 6.81
N ILE A 126 -14.25 -9.98 6.71
CA ILE A 126 -14.39 -9.10 5.55
C ILE A 126 -14.02 -7.67 5.95
N TYR A 127 -13.09 -7.11 5.25
CA TYR A 127 -12.66 -5.71 5.35
C TYR A 127 -13.10 -4.97 4.08
N GLY A 128 -13.71 -3.80 4.22
CA GLY A 128 -14.36 -3.09 3.12
C GLY A 128 -15.73 -3.69 2.79
N GLY A 129 -16.19 -3.56 1.55
CA GLY A 129 -17.46 -4.17 1.07
C GLY A 129 -18.74 -3.45 1.47
N GLY A 130 -18.67 -2.39 2.28
CA GLY A 130 -19.82 -1.59 2.71
C GLY A 130 -19.82 -0.16 2.21
N VAL A 131 -18.95 0.14 1.26
CA VAL A 131 -18.83 1.48 0.67
C VAL A 131 -19.98 1.78 -0.30
N SER A 132 -20.42 3.04 -0.33
CA SER A 132 -21.38 3.49 -1.33
C SER A 132 -20.81 3.34 -2.74
N LEU A 133 -21.67 3.31 -3.77
CA LEU A 133 -21.20 3.26 -5.17
C LEU A 133 -20.29 4.46 -5.52
N GLU A 134 -20.48 5.61 -4.87
CA GLU A 134 -19.65 6.80 -5.06
C GLU A 134 -18.26 6.62 -4.44
N ASP A 135 -18.18 5.98 -3.27
CA ASP A 135 -16.91 5.69 -2.60
C ASP A 135 -16.16 4.51 -3.25
N TRP A 136 -16.90 3.58 -3.89
CA TRP A 136 -16.32 2.40 -4.56
C TRP A 136 -15.27 2.77 -5.61
N TYR A 137 -15.47 3.87 -6.35
CA TYR A 137 -14.50 4.35 -7.34
C TYR A 137 -13.25 5.00 -6.72
N SER A 138 -13.26 5.26 -5.42
CA SER A 138 -12.14 5.92 -4.73
C SER A 138 -11.02 4.97 -4.35
N PHE A 139 -11.26 3.65 -4.35
CA PHE A 139 -10.27 2.65 -3.91
C PHE A 139 -9.96 1.64 -5.03
N ALA A 140 -8.68 1.28 -5.13
CA ALA A 140 -8.27 0.20 -6.05
C ALA A 140 -8.80 -1.16 -5.58
N VAL A 141 -8.65 -1.47 -4.29
CA VAL A 141 -9.23 -2.63 -3.62
C VAL A 141 -10.42 -2.16 -2.79
N TRP A 142 -11.61 -2.63 -3.12
CA TRP A 142 -12.82 -2.25 -2.40
C TRP A 142 -13.24 -3.28 -1.34
N LYS A 143 -12.73 -4.51 -1.42
CA LYS A 143 -13.01 -5.57 -0.45
C LYS A 143 -11.83 -6.51 -0.32
N MET A 144 -11.56 -6.94 0.91
CA MET A 144 -10.58 -7.94 1.24
C MET A 144 -11.21 -8.98 2.18
N ASP A 145 -11.19 -10.24 1.80
CA ASP A 145 -11.72 -11.36 2.59
C ASP A 145 -10.56 -12.20 3.11
N PHE A 146 -10.55 -12.48 4.41
CA PHE A 146 -9.62 -13.40 5.05
C PHE A 146 -10.36 -14.66 5.48
N PHE A 147 -9.81 -15.82 5.14
CA PHE A 147 -10.40 -17.11 5.44
C PHE A 147 -9.58 -17.87 6.47
N PHE A 148 -10.29 -18.51 7.40
CA PHE A 148 -9.69 -19.27 8.51
C PHE A 148 -10.26 -20.68 8.57
N ILE A 149 -9.39 -21.65 8.90
CA ILE A 149 -9.76 -23.03 9.22
C ILE A 149 -9.17 -23.33 10.60
N ASN A 150 -10.00 -23.73 11.57
CA ASN A 150 -9.57 -24.00 12.94
C ASN A 150 -8.77 -22.84 13.56
N ASN A 151 -9.24 -21.62 13.39
CA ASN A 151 -8.57 -20.38 13.85
C ASN A 151 -7.20 -20.13 13.20
N GLN A 152 -6.89 -20.75 12.08
CA GLN A 152 -5.66 -20.52 11.33
C GLN A 152 -5.98 -19.84 9.98
N TYR A 153 -5.30 -18.75 9.71
CA TYR A 153 -5.41 -18.02 8.45
C TYR A 153 -4.88 -18.88 7.28
N VAL A 154 -5.69 -19.04 6.25
CA VAL A 154 -5.37 -19.94 5.13
C VAL A 154 -5.44 -19.27 3.76
N GLU A 155 -6.13 -18.12 3.62
CA GLU A 155 -6.33 -17.48 2.32
C GLU A 155 -6.79 -16.04 2.49
N ALA A 156 -6.36 -15.17 1.59
CA ALA A 156 -6.95 -13.84 1.39
C ALA A 156 -7.40 -13.66 -0.05
N ASP A 157 -8.58 -13.07 -0.21
CA ASP A 157 -9.12 -12.66 -1.50
C ASP A 157 -9.22 -11.13 -1.55
N LEU A 158 -8.60 -10.51 -2.55
CA LEU A 158 -8.68 -9.08 -2.83
C LEU A 158 -9.56 -8.85 -4.04
N TYR A 159 -10.58 -8.02 -3.90
CA TYR A 159 -11.46 -7.63 -5.01
C TYR A 159 -11.07 -6.25 -5.50
N ILE A 160 -10.58 -6.22 -6.73
CA ILE A 160 -9.97 -5.04 -7.38
C ILE A 160 -10.86 -4.63 -8.54
N ARG A 161 -11.04 -3.34 -8.70
CA ARG A 161 -11.81 -2.78 -9.81
C ARG A 161 -11.29 -3.27 -11.17
N LYS A 162 -12.21 -3.63 -12.06
CA LYS A 162 -11.89 -4.18 -13.39
C LYS A 162 -11.12 -3.21 -14.29
N ASP A 163 -11.37 -1.92 -14.18
CA ASP A 163 -10.66 -0.89 -14.95
C ASP A 163 -9.15 -0.80 -14.65
N LEU A 164 -8.70 -1.42 -13.55
CA LEU A 164 -7.30 -1.53 -13.17
C LEU A 164 -6.61 -2.81 -13.66
N GLU A 165 -7.23 -3.59 -14.55
CA GLU A 165 -6.70 -4.89 -15.00
C GLU A 165 -5.25 -4.80 -15.50
N ILE A 166 -4.93 -3.81 -16.32
CA ILE A 166 -3.58 -3.62 -16.85
C ILE A 166 -2.58 -3.37 -15.72
N ARG A 167 -2.95 -2.56 -14.72
CA ARG A 167 -2.11 -2.27 -13.55
C ARG A 167 -1.90 -3.50 -12.66
N VAL A 168 -2.95 -4.33 -12.51
CA VAL A 168 -2.85 -5.61 -11.80
C VAL A 168 -1.88 -6.55 -12.52
N ASP A 169 -1.93 -6.62 -13.85
CA ASP A 169 -1.01 -7.44 -14.63
C ASP A 169 0.44 -6.94 -14.52
N GLU A 170 0.67 -5.64 -14.61
CA GLU A 170 1.98 -5.02 -14.39
C GLU A 170 2.51 -5.35 -12.99
N TYR A 171 1.68 -5.19 -11.95
CA TYR A 171 2.03 -5.52 -10.58
C TYR A 171 2.39 -7.01 -10.43
N LEU A 172 1.55 -7.93 -10.91
CA LEU A 172 1.81 -9.36 -10.80
C LEU A 172 3.10 -9.77 -11.53
N ASN A 173 3.33 -9.26 -12.73
CA ASN A 173 4.54 -9.56 -13.50
C ASN A 173 5.81 -8.94 -12.92
N SER A 174 5.71 -7.83 -12.17
CA SER A 174 6.86 -7.21 -11.50
C SER A 174 7.29 -7.94 -10.23
N LYS A 175 6.36 -8.64 -9.56
CA LYS A 175 6.55 -9.16 -8.20
C LYS A 175 6.51 -10.67 -8.09
N PHE A 176 5.81 -11.32 -9.02
CA PHE A 176 5.55 -12.75 -9.01
C PHE A 176 5.95 -13.39 -10.34
N PHE A 177 6.18 -14.69 -10.30
CA PHE A 177 6.58 -15.48 -11.47
C PHE A 177 5.35 -16.21 -12.03
N TYR A 178 4.91 -15.81 -13.21
CA TYR A 178 3.81 -16.49 -13.91
C TYR A 178 4.15 -17.96 -14.16
N ARG A 179 3.18 -18.84 -13.94
CA ARG A 179 3.35 -20.30 -14.15
C ARG A 179 2.51 -20.81 -15.29
N ASN A 180 1.22 -20.74 -15.13
CA ASN A 180 0.30 -21.29 -16.09
C ASN A 180 -1.10 -20.72 -15.89
N LYS A 181 -1.97 -21.14 -16.81
CA LYS A 181 -3.40 -20.88 -16.73
C LYS A 181 -4.11 -22.20 -16.42
N VAL A 182 -4.97 -22.18 -15.42
CA VAL A 182 -5.77 -23.34 -14.99
C VAL A 182 -7.24 -23.03 -15.21
N LYS A 183 -7.97 -23.94 -15.84
CA LYS A 183 -9.42 -23.85 -16.03
C LYS A 183 -10.13 -24.79 -15.06
N ASP A 184 -11.03 -24.24 -14.26
CA ASP A 184 -12.00 -25.01 -13.48
C ASP A 184 -13.24 -25.22 -14.35
N GLU A 185 -13.37 -26.42 -14.92
CA GLU A 185 -14.47 -26.73 -15.84
C GLU A 185 -15.82 -26.74 -15.12
N ASP A 186 -15.87 -27.13 -13.84
CA ASP A 186 -17.10 -27.19 -13.04
C ASP A 186 -17.70 -25.80 -12.81
N LYS A 187 -16.83 -24.78 -12.64
CA LYS A 187 -17.21 -23.39 -12.39
C LYS A 187 -17.15 -22.53 -13.65
N ASN A 188 -16.58 -23.04 -14.74
CA ASN A 188 -16.24 -22.29 -15.95
C ASN A 188 -15.41 -21.02 -15.65
N VAL A 189 -14.47 -21.13 -14.72
CA VAL A 189 -13.57 -20.05 -14.32
C VAL A 189 -12.15 -20.38 -14.74
N THR A 190 -11.41 -19.38 -15.17
CA THR A 190 -9.99 -19.50 -15.52
C THR A 190 -9.16 -18.70 -14.54
N TYR A 191 -8.10 -19.35 -14.05
CA TYR A 191 -7.14 -18.78 -13.10
C TYR A 191 -5.79 -18.57 -13.79
N ASP A 192 -5.24 -17.38 -13.70
CA ASP A 192 -3.82 -17.13 -13.98
C ASP A 192 -3.04 -17.37 -12.69
N ILE A 193 -2.02 -18.24 -12.72
CA ILE A 193 -1.29 -18.70 -11.53
C ILE A 193 0.12 -18.11 -11.50
N TYR A 194 0.49 -17.59 -10.35
CA TYR A 194 1.79 -16.97 -10.06
C TYR A 194 2.37 -17.52 -8.77
N LEU A 195 3.69 -17.56 -8.67
CA LEU A 195 4.42 -17.91 -7.45
C LEU A 195 5.33 -16.77 -7.00
N ASN A 196 5.57 -16.66 -5.69
CA ASN A 196 6.45 -15.64 -5.13
C ASN A 196 7.95 -15.93 -5.33
N LYS A 197 8.31 -17.06 -5.91
CA LYS A 197 9.69 -17.43 -6.30
C LYS A 197 9.71 -18.05 -7.69
N GLU A 198 10.85 -17.87 -8.39
CA GLU A 198 11.07 -18.44 -9.71
C GLU A 198 11.13 -19.96 -9.65
N ASN A 199 11.89 -20.51 -8.69
CA ASN A 199 11.91 -21.94 -8.45
C ASN A 199 10.67 -22.36 -7.62
N PRO A 200 9.80 -23.25 -8.12
CA PRO A 200 8.62 -23.69 -7.38
C PRO A 200 8.94 -24.39 -6.05
N GLU A 201 10.12 -25.03 -5.94
CA GLU A 201 10.50 -25.72 -4.69
C GLU A 201 10.74 -24.73 -3.54
N ASP A 202 11.14 -23.50 -3.86
CA ASP A 202 11.42 -22.43 -2.89
C ASP A 202 10.20 -21.52 -2.65
N ALA A 203 9.14 -21.68 -3.45
CA ALA A 203 7.96 -20.86 -3.34
C ALA A 203 7.15 -21.21 -2.09
N THR A 204 6.63 -20.19 -1.42
CA THR A 204 5.80 -20.32 -0.21
C THR A 204 4.41 -19.71 -0.38
N VAL A 205 4.22 -18.89 -1.42
CA VAL A 205 2.95 -18.21 -1.71
C VAL A 205 2.58 -18.46 -3.17
N LEU A 206 1.33 -18.85 -3.37
CA LEU A 206 0.68 -18.86 -4.66
C LEU A 206 -0.32 -17.70 -4.71
N VAL A 207 -0.25 -16.94 -5.80
CA VAL A 207 -1.24 -15.91 -6.12
C VAL A 207 -2.00 -16.36 -7.36
N GLY A 208 -3.31 -16.40 -7.25
CA GLY A 208 -4.17 -16.66 -8.41
C GLY A 208 -4.95 -15.41 -8.77
N LYS A 209 -5.13 -15.17 -10.08
CA LYS A 209 -5.95 -14.09 -10.62
C LYS A 209 -7.16 -14.65 -11.33
N ILE A 210 -8.34 -14.17 -10.97
CA ILE A 210 -9.62 -14.44 -11.62
C ILE A 210 -10.13 -13.14 -12.23
N LYS A 211 -10.60 -13.20 -13.48
CA LYS A 211 -11.33 -12.11 -14.12
C LYS A 211 -12.82 -12.31 -13.95
N ASP A 212 -13.57 -11.21 -13.95
CA ASP A 212 -15.03 -11.20 -13.83
C ASP A 212 -15.56 -11.94 -12.58
N ALA A 213 -14.81 -11.79 -11.46
CA ALA A 213 -15.17 -12.37 -10.18
C ALA A 213 -16.31 -11.60 -9.48
N GLY A 214 -17.14 -12.33 -8.74
CA GLY A 214 -18.19 -11.75 -7.91
C GLY A 214 -19.31 -11.05 -8.68
N HIS A 215 -20.11 -10.26 -7.93
CA HIS A 215 -21.32 -9.61 -8.45
C HIS A 215 -20.99 -8.47 -9.44
N TYR A 216 -19.89 -7.76 -9.23
CA TYR A 216 -19.46 -6.60 -10.03
C TYR A 216 -18.52 -6.96 -11.18
N LYS A 217 -18.23 -8.25 -11.38
CA LYS A 217 -17.28 -8.74 -12.39
C LYS A 217 -15.89 -8.13 -12.24
N ASP A 218 -15.43 -8.02 -11.01
CA ASP A 218 -14.13 -7.49 -10.67
C ASP A 218 -12.99 -8.47 -10.97
N ILE A 219 -11.76 -8.01 -10.70
CA ILE A 219 -10.61 -8.89 -10.63
C ILE A 219 -10.51 -9.37 -9.19
N CYS A 220 -10.41 -10.67 -8.99
CA CYS A 220 -10.07 -11.24 -7.69
C CYS A 220 -8.64 -11.77 -7.72
N LEU A 221 -7.81 -11.29 -6.80
CA LEU A 221 -6.53 -11.90 -6.47
C LEU A 221 -6.72 -12.72 -5.20
N PHE A 222 -6.40 -13.99 -5.24
CA PHE A 222 -6.37 -14.82 -4.05
C PHE A 222 -4.93 -15.22 -3.72
N TYR A 223 -4.60 -15.18 -2.44
CA TYR A 223 -3.30 -15.51 -1.87
C TYR A 223 -3.46 -16.72 -0.98
N ILE A 224 -2.71 -17.78 -1.26
CA ILE A 224 -2.73 -19.01 -0.46
C ILE A 224 -1.31 -19.50 -0.17
N PRO A 225 -1.11 -20.28 0.91
CA PRO A 225 0.16 -20.95 1.14
C PRO A 225 0.44 -21.96 0.03
N TYR A 226 1.66 -21.99 -0.45
CA TYR A 226 2.12 -22.92 -1.47
C TYR A 226 3.12 -23.91 -0.89
N GLU A 227 2.86 -25.20 -1.07
CA GLU A 227 3.77 -26.29 -0.76
C GLU A 227 3.95 -27.16 -2.01
N HIS A 228 5.13 -27.14 -2.61
CA HIS A 228 5.39 -27.85 -3.89
C HIS A 228 4.90 -29.30 -3.88
N LYS A 229 5.16 -30.05 -2.81
CA LYS A 229 4.78 -31.47 -2.70
C LYS A 229 3.27 -31.69 -2.56
N ARG A 230 2.51 -30.74 -2.02
CA ARG A 230 1.05 -30.82 -1.85
C ARG A 230 0.28 -30.23 -3.01
N ASN A 231 0.86 -29.29 -3.71
CA ASN A 231 0.19 -28.47 -4.72
C ASN A 231 0.66 -28.77 -6.14
N SER A 232 1.36 -29.89 -6.37
CA SER A 232 1.78 -30.33 -7.71
C SER A 232 0.59 -30.54 -8.68
N ASN A 233 -0.62 -30.76 -8.14
CA ASN A 233 -1.84 -30.75 -8.91
C ASN A 233 -2.69 -29.53 -8.52
N TYR A 234 -2.65 -28.47 -9.32
CA TYR A 234 -3.42 -27.24 -9.09
C TYR A 234 -4.93 -27.48 -8.94
N ASN A 235 -5.47 -28.55 -9.52
CA ASN A 235 -6.89 -28.92 -9.37
C ASN A 235 -7.26 -29.25 -7.92
N ASP A 236 -6.30 -29.72 -7.09
CA ASP A 236 -6.56 -29.99 -5.67
C ASP A 236 -6.68 -28.69 -4.85
N ILE A 237 -6.04 -27.61 -5.29
CA ILE A 237 -6.16 -26.29 -4.66
C ILE A 237 -7.59 -25.79 -4.81
N PHE A 238 -8.15 -25.89 -6.01
CA PHE A 238 -9.50 -25.39 -6.32
C PHE A 238 -10.61 -26.31 -5.81
N SER A 239 -10.33 -27.60 -5.54
CA SER A 239 -11.29 -28.53 -4.95
C SER A 239 -11.64 -28.20 -3.48
N ARG A 240 -10.79 -27.42 -2.79
CA ARG A 240 -11.05 -26.98 -1.40
C ARG A 240 -12.25 -26.03 -1.29
N ASP A 241 -12.60 -25.35 -2.37
CA ASP A 241 -13.76 -24.45 -2.44
C ASP A 241 -15.12 -25.18 -2.35
N ARG A 242 -15.16 -26.51 -2.52
CA ARG A 242 -16.38 -27.32 -2.34
C ARG A 242 -16.87 -27.39 -0.88
N ARG A 243 -16.06 -26.97 0.10
CA ARG A 243 -16.42 -26.98 1.53
C ARG A 243 -17.03 -25.65 1.99
N ARG A 244 -17.18 -24.69 1.08
CA ARG A 244 -17.69 -23.33 1.36
C ARG A 244 -19.18 -23.15 1.03
N LYS A 245 -19.93 -24.26 0.82
CA LYS A 245 -21.40 -24.26 0.66
C LYS A 245 -22.10 -24.44 1.98
#